data_8466de8ea54c282d34d7e0c456e4f8e1
#
_entry.id   8466de8ea54c282d34d7e0c456e4f8e1
#
_cell.length_a   1.000
_cell.length_b   1.000
_cell.length_c   1.000
_cell.angle_alpha   90.00
_cell.angle_beta   90.00
_cell.angle_gamma   90.00
#
_symmetry.space_group_name_H-M   'P 1'
#
loop_
_entity.id
_entity.type
_entity.pdbx_description
1 polymer ?
#
loop_
_entity_poly.entity_id
_entity_poly.type
_entity_poly.pdbx_seq_one_letter_code
_entity_poly.pdbx_strand_id
1 'polypeptide(L)'
;MTVLETENLTHYYENGMAGAVAAIENINVKFEKGEIVGIIGHTGSGKSTLLQHLNGLLKPDSGRVLLCGEDINKDKRTLRAARFRVGLCFQYPEYQLFEETVYKDISFGPKNMGLDSAEIDRRVRRAAEFVGLSEEHLKKSPFDLSGGEKRRAAIAGVMAMEPEVLILDEPTAGLDPRGREVILSLVRTYREQTGSTVI
;
A
#
# COMPACT_ATOMS: atom_id res chain seq x y z
N MET A 1 2.74 0.63 20.81
CA MET A 1 4.06 1.09 20.25
C MET A 1 3.80 1.68 18.88
N THR A 2 4.07 2.97 18.74
CA THR A 2 3.84 3.70 17.47
C THR A 2 4.75 3.17 16.39
N VAL A 3 4.18 2.75 15.26
CA VAL A 3 4.92 2.24 14.09
C VAL A 3 5.10 3.34 13.04
N LEU A 4 4.09 4.19 12.86
CA LEU A 4 4.11 5.26 11.86
C LEU A 4 3.45 6.50 12.46
N GLU A 5 4.03 7.68 12.25
CA GLU A 5 3.46 8.93 12.73
C GLU A 5 3.81 10.11 11.83
N THR A 6 3.00 11.16 11.89
CA THR A 6 3.29 12.43 11.25
C THR A 6 3.40 13.54 12.28
N GLU A 7 4.32 14.48 12.04
CA GLU A 7 4.50 15.67 12.86
C GLU A 7 4.42 16.92 11.97
N ASN A 8 3.39 17.74 12.21
CA ASN A 8 3.11 18.99 11.51
C ASN A 8 3.16 18.86 9.98
N LEU A 9 2.72 17.69 9.48
CA LEU A 9 2.80 17.35 8.06
C LEU A 9 1.93 18.28 7.24
N THR A 10 2.54 18.99 6.28
CA THR A 10 1.87 19.93 5.39
C THR A 10 2.31 19.71 3.95
N HIS A 11 1.36 19.76 3.01
CA HIS A 11 1.64 19.67 1.58
C HIS A 11 0.70 20.55 0.77
N TYR A 12 1.28 21.27 -0.21
CA TYR A 12 0.57 22.12 -1.14
C TYR A 12 0.71 21.59 -2.56
N TYR A 13 -0.38 21.59 -3.32
CA TYR A 13 -0.31 21.43 -4.77
C TYR A 13 -0.27 22.79 -5.45
N GLU A 14 0.66 22.98 -6.38
CA GLU A 14 0.70 24.16 -7.23
C GLU A 14 -0.44 24.12 -8.26
N ASN A 15 -1.34 25.08 -8.19
CA ASN A 15 -2.46 25.24 -9.12
C ASN A 15 -2.19 26.34 -10.16
N GLY A 16 -1.03 26.30 -10.82
CA GLY A 16 -0.68 27.26 -11.86
C GLY A 16 -0.90 28.72 -11.45
N MET A 17 -1.74 29.47 -12.20
CA MET A 17 -2.01 30.90 -11.91
C MET A 17 -2.85 31.15 -10.64
N ALA A 18 -3.51 30.14 -10.08
CA ALA A 18 -4.38 30.29 -8.90
C ALA A 18 -3.63 30.22 -7.55
N GLY A 19 -2.32 29.96 -7.57
CA GLY A 19 -1.50 29.81 -6.36
C GLY A 19 -1.49 28.40 -5.78
N ALA A 20 -0.79 28.22 -4.67
CA ALA A 20 -0.70 26.94 -3.97
C ALA A 20 -1.97 26.68 -3.15
N VAL A 21 -2.50 25.45 -3.25
CA VAL A 21 -3.66 25.00 -2.46
C VAL A 21 -3.19 23.95 -1.46
N ALA A 22 -3.48 24.18 -0.18
CA ALA A 22 -3.19 23.20 0.86
C ALA A 22 -4.04 21.94 0.64
N ALA A 23 -3.36 20.82 0.38
CA ALA A 23 -4.01 19.50 0.30
C ALA A 23 -4.14 18.87 1.69
N ILE A 24 -3.11 19.05 2.51
CA ILE A 24 -3.07 18.71 3.94
C ILE A 24 -2.27 19.78 4.68
N GLU A 25 -2.68 20.10 5.89
CA GLU A 25 -2.03 21.15 6.68
C GLU A 25 -1.94 20.74 8.15
N ASN A 26 -0.72 20.81 8.70
CA ASN A 26 -0.43 20.56 10.12
C ASN A 26 -1.00 19.23 10.65
N ILE A 27 -0.89 18.15 9.87
CA ILE A 27 -1.41 16.84 10.25
C ILE A 27 -0.48 16.17 11.25
N ASN A 28 -1.05 15.80 12.40
CA ASN A 28 -0.38 15.10 13.48
C ASN A 28 -1.20 13.84 13.81
N VAL A 29 -0.77 12.68 13.35
CA VAL A 29 -1.44 11.39 13.59
C VAL A 29 -0.42 10.32 13.97
N LYS A 30 -0.87 9.33 14.74
CA LYS A 30 -0.06 8.18 15.17
C LYS A 30 -0.82 6.90 14.88
N PHE A 31 -0.09 5.92 14.36
CA PHE A 31 -0.59 4.57 14.09
C PHE A 31 0.19 3.59 14.94
N GLU A 32 -0.55 2.79 15.72
CA GLU A 32 0.05 1.80 16.59
C GLU A 32 0.29 0.47 15.86
N LYS A 33 1.30 -0.26 16.30
CA LYS A 33 1.65 -1.55 15.69
C LYS A 33 0.48 -2.53 15.80
N GLY A 34 0.12 -3.14 14.67
CA GLY A 34 -0.87 -4.21 14.59
C GLY A 34 -2.32 -3.77 14.71
N GLU A 35 -2.64 -2.49 14.58
CA GLU A 35 -4.03 -2.00 14.51
C GLU A 35 -4.57 -1.98 13.07
N ILE A 36 -5.89 -1.89 12.94
CA ILE A 36 -6.57 -1.55 11.69
C ILE A 36 -7.20 -0.18 11.90
N VAL A 37 -6.81 0.78 11.06
CA VAL A 37 -7.27 2.18 11.13
C VAL A 37 -8.02 2.54 9.86
N GLY A 38 -9.24 3.04 9.99
CA GLY A 38 -10.00 3.60 8.86
C GLY A 38 -9.89 5.11 8.82
N ILE A 39 -9.41 5.65 7.69
CA ILE A 39 -9.41 7.09 7.42
C ILE A 39 -10.66 7.42 6.61
N ILE A 40 -11.54 8.24 7.15
CA ILE A 40 -12.79 8.66 6.51
C ILE A 40 -12.81 10.16 6.22
N GLY A 41 -13.46 10.53 5.14
CA GLY A 41 -13.62 11.93 4.72
C GLY A 41 -14.20 12.01 3.31
N HIS A 42 -14.71 13.16 2.91
CA HIS A 42 -15.22 13.39 1.55
C HIS A 42 -14.11 13.34 0.50
N THR A 43 -14.48 13.21 -0.77
CA THR A 43 -13.54 13.32 -1.90
C THR A 43 -12.85 14.69 -1.86
N GLY A 44 -11.53 14.71 -2.06
CA GLY A 44 -10.74 15.95 -1.99
C GLY A 44 -10.34 16.40 -0.58
N SER A 45 -10.64 15.63 0.49
CA SER A 45 -10.23 15.95 1.86
C SER A 45 -8.76 15.64 2.19
N GLY A 46 -7.93 15.27 1.22
CA GLY A 46 -6.51 15.01 1.40
C GLY A 46 -6.14 13.57 1.83
N LYS A 47 -7.09 12.62 1.89
CA LYS A 47 -6.82 11.22 2.28
C LYS A 47 -5.68 10.59 1.49
N SER A 48 -5.82 10.52 0.16
CA SER A 48 -4.79 9.91 -0.71
C SER A 48 -3.46 10.66 -0.63
N THR A 49 -3.50 11.98 -0.47
CA THR A 49 -2.29 12.79 -0.26
C THR A 49 -1.58 12.38 1.03
N LEU A 50 -2.32 12.23 2.15
CA LEU A 50 -1.77 11.74 3.40
C LEU A 50 -1.16 10.34 3.23
N LEU A 51 -1.90 9.39 2.65
CA LEU A 51 -1.44 8.02 2.43
C LEU A 51 -0.14 7.96 1.60
N GLN A 52 -0.01 8.80 0.58
CA GLN A 52 1.19 8.88 -0.25
C GLN A 52 2.39 9.48 0.50
N HIS A 53 2.17 10.38 1.46
CA HIS A 53 3.24 10.83 2.35
C HIS A 53 3.67 9.75 3.34
N LEU A 54 2.72 8.98 3.89
CA LEU A 54 3.02 7.87 4.81
C LEU A 54 3.93 6.81 4.19
N ASN A 55 3.81 6.56 2.88
CA ASN A 55 4.69 5.66 2.12
C ASN A 55 5.96 6.36 1.59
N GLY A 56 6.05 7.68 1.69
CA GLY A 56 7.16 8.47 1.11
C GLY A 56 7.13 8.58 -0.41
N LEU A 57 5.98 8.40 -1.05
CA LEU A 57 5.79 8.66 -2.47
C LEU A 57 5.81 10.17 -2.73
N LEU A 58 5.14 10.94 -1.88
CA LEU A 58 5.22 12.39 -1.84
C LEU A 58 6.19 12.86 -0.76
N LYS A 59 6.89 13.97 -1.03
CA LYS A 59 7.74 14.63 -0.06
C LYS A 59 6.96 15.81 0.54
N PRO A 60 6.96 15.98 1.87
CA PRO A 60 6.28 17.09 2.51
C PRO A 60 6.94 18.45 2.22
N ASP A 61 6.15 19.53 2.16
CA ASP A 61 6.65 20.90 2.11
C ASP A 61 7.14 21.35 3.49
N SER A 62 6.47 20.89 4.56
CA SER A 62 6.93 21.03 5.94
C SER A 62 6.44 19.87 6.83
N GLY A 63 7.04 19.76 8.00
CA GLY A 63 6.80 18.62 8.89
C GLY A 63 7.56 17.38 8.44
N ARG A 64 7.21 16.22 9.00
CA ARG A 64 7.88 14.95 8.72
C ARG A 64 6.99 13.74 8.95
N VAL A 65 7.40 12.63 8.35
CA VAL A 65 6.81 11.29 8.57
C VAL A 65 7.86 10.42 9.21
N LEU A 66 7.52 9.80 10.34
CA LEU A 66 8.43 8.93 11.10
C LEU A 66 7.94 7.49 11.03
N LEU A 67 8.84 6.57 10.65
CA LEU A 67 8.63 5.13 10.72
C LEU A 67 9.49 4.57 11.87
N CYS A 68 8.85 4.05 12.91
CA CYS A 68 9.54 3.62 14.14
C CYS A 68 10.46 4.69 14.73
N GLY A 69 10.04 5.97 14.69
CA GLY A 69 10.79 7.13 15.20
C GLY A 69 11.87 7.67 14.26
N GLU A 70 12.11 7.08 13.10
CA GLU A 70 13.08 7.59 12.11
C GLU A 70 12.37 8.31 10.97
N ASP A 71 12.83 9.53 10.63
CA ASP A 71 12.30 10.31 9.50
C ASP A 71 12.59 9.59 8.16
N ILE A 72 11.51 9.18 7.47
CA ILE A 72 11.61 8.45 6.22
C ILE A 72 12.23 9.27 5.09
N ASN A 73 12.17 10.60 5.17
CA ASN A 73 12.70 11.53 4.16
C ASN A 73 14.12 12.01 4.46
N LYS A 74 14.78 11.49 5.50
CA LYS A 74 16.13 11.86 5.92
C LYS A 74 17.16 11.75 4.80
N ASP A 75 17.11 10.66 4.04
CA ASP A 75 17.96 10.42 2.89
C ASP A 75 17.33 9.39 1.93
N LYS A 76 17.95 9.22 0.72
CA LYS A 76 17.43 8.31 -0.31
C LYS A 76 17.42 6.84 0.13
N ARG A 77 18.36 6.42 0.99
CA ARG A 77 18.45 5.02 1.47
C ARG A 77 17.34 4.73 2.46
N THR A 78 17.11 5.63 3.41
CA THR A 78 16.02 5.56 4.39
C THR A 78 14.67 5.57 3.69
N LEU A 79 14.48 6.46 2.72
CA LEU A 79 13.25 6.55 1.93
C LEU A 79 12.98 5.25 1.14
N ARG A 80 14.01 4.67 0.51
CA ARG A 80 13.87 3.39 -0.19
C ARG A 80 13.49 2.26 0.76
N ALA A 81 14.14 2.18 1.92
CA ALA A 81 13.82 1.17 2.94
C ALA A 81 12.39 1.33 3.47
N ALA A 82 11.96 2.56 3.73
CA ALA A 82 10.60 2.85 4.18
C ALA A 82 9.53 2.36 3.18
N ARG A 83 9.75 2.53 1.87
CA ARG A 83 8.80 2.08 0.83
C ARG A 83 8.58 0.56 0.78
N PHE A 84 9.53 -0.23 1.24
CA PHE A 84 9.35 -1.68 1.38
C PHE A 84 8.65 -2.06 2.68
N ARG A 85 8.82 -1.26 3.74
CA ARG A 85 8.21 -1.49 5.05
C ARG A 85 6.80 -0.94 5.15
N VAL A 86 6.48 0.09 4.36
CA VAL A 86 5.15 0.70 4.24
C VAL A 86 4.64 0.45 2.83
N GLY A 87 3.92 -0.63 2.63
CA GLY A 87 3.30 -0.97 1.34
C GLY A 87 2.08 -0.11 1.07
N LEU A 88 1.98 0.44 -0.14
CA LEU A 88 0.84 1.25 -0.58
C LEU A 88 0.15 0.59 -1.77
N CYS A 89 -1.13 0.28 -1.60
CA CYS A 89 -2.03 -0.16 -2.65
C CYS A 89 -2.94 1.01 -3.03
N PHE A 90 -2.84 1.49 -4.26
CA PHE A 90 -3.62 2.64 -4.76
C PHE A 90 -5.08 2.28 -5.04
N GLN A 91 -5.89 3.30 -5.21
CA GLN A 91 -7.24 3.14 -5.75
C GLN A 91 -7.19 2.50 -7.15
N TYR A 92 -8.04 1.49 -7.41
CA TYR A 92 -8.02 0.69 -8.64
C TYR A 92 -6.65 0.06 -8.95
N PRO A 93 -6.10 -0.75 -8.05
CA PRO A 93 -4.74 -1.26 -8.17
C PRO A 93 -4.57 -2.22 -9.34
N GLU A 94 -5.67 -2.77 -9.88
CA GLU A 94 -5.71 -3.62 -11.06
C GLU A 94 -5.16 -2.96 -12.33
N TYR A 95 -5.14 -1.63 -12.40
CA TYR A 95 -4.53 -0.91 -13.53
C TYR A 95 -3.00 -0.83 -13.46
N GLN A 96 -2.41 -1.28 -12.35
CA GLN A 96 -0.96 -1.28 -12.17
C GLN A 96 -0.29 -2.61 -12.58
N LEU A 97 -1.08 -3.60 -12.99
CA LEU A 97 -0.56 -4.88 -13.48
C LEU A 97 0.02 -4.70 -14.89
N PHE A 98 1.27 -5.15 -15.11
CA PHE A 98 2.00 -4.89 -16.37
C PHE A 98 2.87 -6.06 -16.84
N GLU A 99 3.10 -7.07 -16.01
CA GLU A 99 3.97 -8.19 -16.32
C GLU A 99 3.26 -9.24 -17.19
N GLU A 100 4.03 -10.15 -17.79
CA GLU A 100 3.49 -11.23 -18.63
C GLU A 100 2.65 -12.25 -17.86
N THR A 101 2.97 -12.46 -16.58
CA THR A 101 2.24 -13.40 -15.71
C THR A 101 1.98 -12.78 -14.33
N VAL A 102 0.90 -13.24 -13.70
CA VAL A 102 0.55 -12.84 -12.33
C VAL A 102 1.70 -13.13 -11.35
N TYR A 103 2.39 -14.28 -11.53
CA TYR A 103 3.57 -14.59 -10.72
C TYR A 103 4.66 -13.52 -10.84
N LYS A 104 4.94 -13.06 -12.07
CA LYS A 104 5.95 -12.03 -12.31
C LYS A 104 5.55 -10.69 -11.69
N ASP A 105 4.27 -10.28 -11.82
CA ASP A 105 3.75 -9.08 -11.19
C ASP A 105 3.89 -9.12 -9.66
N ILE A 106 3.43 -10.19 -9.02
CA ILE A 106 3.54 -10.33 -7.56
C ILE A 106 5.02 -10.38 -7.11
N SER A 107 5.91 -10.97 -7.91
CA SER A 107 7.35 -11.06 -7.61
C SER A 107 8.11 -9.75 -7.78
N PHE A 108 7.52 -8.73 -8.41
CA PHE A 108 8.21 -7.47 -8.72
C PHE A 108 8.74 -6.74 -7.47
N GLY A 109 7.90 -6.60 -6.43
CA GLY A 109 8.30 -6.01 -5.16
C GLY A 109 9.46 -6.79 -4.50
N PRO A 110 9.32 -8.08 -4.22
CA PRO A 110 10.37 -8.93 -3.66
C PRO A 110 11.70 -8.92 -4.46
N LYS A 111 11.65 -8.90 -5.80
CA LYS A 111 12.84 -8.74 -6.64
C LYS A 111 13.55 -7.41 -6.40
N ASN A 112 12.80 -6.31 -6.31
CA ASN A 112 13.35 -4.98 -6.06
C ASN A 112 13.95 -4.85 -4.64
N MET A 113 13.52 -5.69 -3.69
CA MET A 113 14.14 -5.83 -2.37
C MET A 113 15.50 -6.54 -2.43
N GLY A 114 15.82 -7.21 -3.53
CA GLY A 114 17.06 -7.96 -3.71
C GLY A 114 17.04 -9.34 -3.03
N LEU A 115 15.86 -9.93 -2.86
CA LEU A 115 15.70 -11.26 -2.27
C LEU A 115 16.16 -12.35 -3.27
N ASP A 116 16.58 -13.49 -2.73
CA ASP A 116 16.89 -14.66 -3.56
C ASP A 116 15.63 -15.33 -4.13
N SER A 117 15.81 -16.20 -5.11
CA SER A 117 14.72 -16.83 -5.84
C SER A 117 13.81 -17.70 -4.98
N ALA A 118 14.36 -18.37 -3.96
CA ALA A 118 13.60 -19.24 -3.08
C ALA A 118 12.68 -18.42 -2.16
N GLU A 119 13.20 -17.33 -1.61
CA GLU A 119 12.43 -16.41 -0.77
C GLU A 119 11.37 -15.65 -1.60
N ILE A 120 11.68 -15.26 -2.84
CA ILE A 120 10.72 -14.66 -3.76
C ILE A 120 9.56 -15.64 -4.00
N ASP A 121 9.85 -16.90 -4.36
CA ASP A 121 8.82 -17.91 -4.62
C ASP A 121 7.94 -18.15 -3.39
N ARG A 122 8.54 -18.28 -2.21
CA ARG A 122 7.82 -18.40 -0.93
C ARG A 122 6.84 -17.26 -0.70
N ARG A 123 7.30 -16.02 -0.87
CA ARG A 123 6.49 -14.82 -0.64
C ARG A 123 5.38 -14.66 -1.67
N VAL A 124 5.66 -14.94 -2.94
CA VAL A 124 4.65 -14.91 -4.01
C VAL A 124 3.51 -15.90 -3.72
N ARG A 125 3.85 -17.17 -3.38
CA ARG A 125 2.84 -18.19 -3.09
C ARG A 125 2.03 -17.87 -1.85
N ARG A 126 2.69 -17.42 -0.79
CA ARG A 126 2.03 -16.97 0.43
C ARG A 126 1.09 -15.79 0.17
N ALA A 127 1.52 -14.78 -0.59
CA ALA A 127 0.68 -13.66 -0.94
C ALA A 127 -0.52 -14.08 -1.81
N ALA A 128 -0.30 -14.98 -2.79
CA ALA A 128 -1.37 -15.54 -3.60
C ALA A 128 -2.40 -16.31 -2.77
N GLU A 129 -1.95 -17.09 -1.80
CA GLU A 129 -2.82 -17.81 -0.86
C GLU A 129 -3.69 -16.85 -0.05
N PHE A 130 -3.11 -15.77 0.51
CA PHE A 130 -3.87 -14.74 1.23
C PHE A 130 -5.03 -14.17 0.42
N VAL A 131 -4.81 -13.94 -0.87
CA VAL A 131 -5.83 -13.34 -1.73
C VAL A 131 -6.70 -14.37 -2.46
N GLY A 132 -6.51 -15.66 -2.21
CA GLY A 132 -7.28 -16.75 -2.83
C GLY A 132 -7.00 -16.90 -4.33
N LEU A 133 -5.75 -16.74 -4.76
CA LEU A 133 -5.28 -17.05 -6.11
C LEU A 133 -4.59 -18.41 -6.13
N SER A 134 -4.98 -19.29 -7.06
CA SER A 134 -4.40 -20.62 -7.24
C SER A 134 -3.12 -20.58 -8.08
N GLU A 135 -2.38 -21.70 -8.09
CA GLU A 135 -1.22 -21.89 -8.98
C GLU A 135 -1.53 -21.70 -10.48
N GLU A 136 -2.76 -21.99 -10.89
CA GLU A 136 -3.19 -21.75 -12.27
C GLU A 136 -3.32 -20.24 -12.56
N HIS A 137 -3.80 -19.44 -11.59
CA HIS A 137 -3.86 -17.99 -11.74
C HIS A 137 -2.46 -17.39 -11.84
N LEU A 138 -1.49 -17.88 -11.08
CA LEU A 138 -0.10 -17.39 -11.12
C LEU A 138 0.55 -17.54 -12.50
N LYS A 139 0.14 -18.53 -13.29
CA LYS A 139 0.68 -18.80 -14.64
C LYS A 139 0.00 -17.98 -15.73
N LYS A 140 -1.19 -17.44 -15.48
CA LYS A 140 -1.96 -16.65 -16.46
C LYS A 140 -1.36 -15.26 -16.66
N SER A 141 -1.66 -14.66 -17.80
CA SER A 141 -1.49 -13.24 -17.98
C SER A 141 -2.44 -12.48 -17.02
N PRO A 142 -2.02 -11.40 -16.38
CA PRO A 142 -2.92 -10.55 -15.61
C PRO A 142 -4.13 -10.07 -16.43
N PHE A 143 -3.95 -9.91 -17.74
CA PHE A 143 -5.01 -9.43 -18.63
C PHE A 143 -6.13 -10.46 -18.87
N ASP A 144 -5.86 -11.75 -18.62
CA ASP A 144 -6.83 -12.86 -18.73
C ASP A 144 -7.67 -13.06 -17.46
N LEU A 145 -7.36 -12.30 -16.38
CA LEU A 145 -8.09 -12.37 -15.13
C LEU A 145 -9.37 -11.53 -15.17
N SER A 146 -10.38 -11.94 -14.40
CA SER A 146 -11.53 -11.09 -14.08
C SER A 146 -11.11 -9.86 -13.27
N GLY A 147 -11.92 -8.80 -13.25
CA GLY A 147 -11.61 -7.57 -12.51
C GLY A 147 -11.33 -7.81 -11.03
N GLY A 148 -12.09 -8.70 -10.38
CA GLY A 148 -11.86 -9.06 -8.99
C GLY A 148 -10.55 -9.85 -8.76
N GLU A 149 -10.18 -10.73 -9.69
CA GLU A 149 -8.91 -11.46 -9.65
C GLU A 149 -7.72 -10.51 -9.89
N LYS A 150 -7.83 -9.59 -10.85
CA LYS A 150 -6.82 -8.53 -11.09
C LYS A 150 -6.56 -7.71 -9.83
N ARG A 151 -7.62 -7.26 -9.17
CA ARG A 151 -7.51 -6.49 -7.91
C ARG A 151 -6.81 -7.30 -6.83
N ARG A 152 -7.18 -8.57 -6.65
CA ARG A 152 -6.51 -9.45 -5.69
C ARG A 152 -5.04 -9.69 -6.05
N ALA A 153 -4.71 -9.85 -7.33
CA ALA A 153 -3.32 -9.99 -7.78
C ALA A 153 -2.48 -8.75 -7.47
N ALA A 154 -3.02 -7.56 -7.71
CA ALA A 154 -2.35 -6.30 -7.40
C ALA A 154 -2.13 -6.11 -5.89
N ILE A 155 -3.14 -6.44 -5.06
CA ILE A 155 -2.99 -6.42 -3.60
C ILE A 155 -1.92 -7.44 -3.15
N ALA A 156 -1.90 -8.64 -3.73
CA ALA A 156 -0.89 -9.65 -3.45
C ALA A 156 0.53 -9.15 -3.76
N GLY A 157 0.72 -8.37 -4.83
CA GLY A 157 2.00 -7.74 -5.17
C GLY A 157 2.56 -6.86 -4.06
N VAL A 158 1.68 -6.12 -3.38
CA VAL A 158 2.08 -5.31 -2.21
C VAL A 158 2.31 -6.20 -0.98
N MET A 159 1.43 -7.17 -0.72
CA MET A 159 1.55 -8.10 0.41
C MET A 159 2.80 -8.98 0.33
N ALA A 160 3.28 -9.32 -0.88
CA ALA A 160 4.48 -10.13 -1.08
C ALA A 160 5.77 -9.45 -0.58
N MET A 161 5.75 -8.14 -0.40
CA MET A 161 6.85 -7.42 0.27
C MET A 161 6.88 -7.67 1.78
N GLU A 162 5.82 -8.25 2.36
CA GLU A 162 5.62 -8.45 3.81
C GLU A 162 5.80 -7.14 4.60
N PRO A 163 5.06 -6.07 4.25
CA PRO A 163 5.23 -4.77 4.87
C PRO A 163 4.79 -4.76 6.34
N GLU A 164 5.44 -3.93 7.15
CA GLU A 164 5.04 -3.69 8.55
C GLU A 164 3.73 -2.87 8.64
N VAL A 165 3.52 -2.00 7.65
CA VAL A 165 2.30 -1.21 7.48
C VAL A 165 1.78 -1.42 6.07
N LEU A 166 0.55 -1.89 5.93
CA LEU A 166 -0.17 -2.03 4.67
C LEU A 166 -1.19 -0.90 4.55
N ILE A 167 -1.00 -0.04 3.56
CA ILE A 167 -1.92 1.06 3.25
C ILE A 167 -2.75 0.68 2.04
N LEU A 168 -4.08 0.88 2.15
CA LEU A 168 -5.03 0.56 1.10
C LEU A 168 -5.90 1.80 0.82
N ASP A 169 -5.66 2.46 -0.32
CA ASP A 169 -6.45 3.63 -0.72
C ASP A 169 -7.74 3.19 -1.40
N GLU A 170 -8.87 3.34 -0.72
CA GLU A 170 -10.21 2.96 -1.18
C GLU A 170 -10.31 1.52 -1.78
N PRO A 171 -9.85 0.48 -1.06
CA PRO A 171 -9.70 -0.88 -1.63
C PRO A 171 -11.00 -1.51 -2.10
N THR A 172 -12.14 -0.98 -1.68
CA THR A 172 -13.49 -1.48 -2.03
C THR A 172 -14.21 -0.62 -3.06
N ALA A 173 -13.56 0.44 -3.59
CA ALA A 173 -14.16 1.31 -4.58
C ALA A 173 -14.59 0.53 -5.84
N GLY A 174 -15.81 0.77 -6.33
CA GLY A 174 -16.35 0.12 -7.53
C GLY A 174 -16.72 -1.36 -7.37
N LEU A 175 -16.59 -1.96 -6.16
CA LEU A 175 -17.01 -3.34 -5.92
C LEU A 175 -18.47 -3.44 -5.50
N ASP A 176 -19.10 -4.55 -5.88
CA ASP A 176 -20.38 -4.96 -5.35
C ASP A 176 -20.29 -5.33 -3.85
N PRO A 177 -21.40 -5.52 -3.13
CA PRO A 177 -21.36 -5.83 -1.70
C PRO A 177 -20.55 -7.08 -1.37
N ARG A 178 -20.64 -8.13 -2.20
CA ARG A 178 -19.90 -9.38 -2.01
C ARG A 178 -18.40 -9.20 -2.20
N GLY A 179 -18.00 -8.47 -3.24
CA GLY A 179 -16.59 -8.13 -3.48
C GLY A 179 -15.99 -7.31 -2.35
N ARG A 180 -16.76 -6.37 -1.76
CA ARG A 180 -16.33 -5.60 -0.58
C ARG A 180 -16.04 -6.50 0.61
N GLU A 181 -16.95 -7.42 0.92
CA GLU A 181 -16.76 -8.38 2.03
C GLU A 181 -15.52 -9.24 1.84
N VAL A 182 -15.28 -9.72 0.61
CA VAL A 182 -14.07 -10.49 0.28
C VAL A 182 -12.81 -9.70 0.59
N ILE A 183 -12.71 -8.46 0.11
CA ILE A 183 -11.51 -7.62 0.35
C ILE A 183 -11.35 -7.30 1.85
N LEU A 184 -12.42 -6.94 2.55
CA LEU A 184 -12.35 -6.64 3.98
C LEU A 184 -11.98 -7.85 4.82
N SER A 185 -12.50 -9.03 4.47
CA SER A 185 -12.12 -10.30 5.13
C SER A 185 -10.65 -10.63 4.90
N LEU A 186 -10.16 -10.47 3.67
CA LEU A 186 -8.76 -10.66 3.31
C LEU A 186 -7.84 -9.76 4.14
N VAL A 187 -8.17 -8.49 4.27
CA VAL A 187 -7.40 -7.51 5.06
C VAL A 187 -7.35 -7.91 6.54
N ARG A 188 -8.47 -8.35 7.12
CA ARG A 188 -8.51 -8.83 8.51
C ARG A 188 -7.63 -10.06 8.70
N THR A 189 -7.79 -11.07 7.83
CA THR A 189 -7.00 -12.30 7.87
C THR A 189 -5.50 -12.01 7.73
N TYR A 190 -5.13 -11.12 6.80
CA TYR A 190 -3.74 -10.70 6.63
C TYR A 190 -3.17 -10.08 7.91
N ARG A 191 -3.88 -9.14 8.51
CA ARG A 191 -3.48 -8.51 9.77
C ARG A 191 -3.36 -9.52 10.91
N GLU A 192 -4.32 -10.44 11.05
CA GLU A 192 -4.32 -11.45 12.12
C GLU A 192 -3.13 -12.40 12.01
N GLN A 193 -2.76 -12.78 10.79
CA GLN A 193 -1.67 -13.73 10.54
C GLN A 193 -0.28 -13.11 10.52
N THR A 194 -0.16 -11.83 10.17
CA THR A 194 1.13 -11.14 10.03
C THR A 194 1.45 -10.21 11.20
N GLY A 195 0.43 -9.71 11.90
CA GLY A 195 0.58 -8.66 12.88
C GLY A 195 0.89 -7.28 12.28
N SER A 196 0.79 -7.13 10.96
CA SER A 196 1.00 -5.85 10.27
C SER A 196 -0.07 -4.84 10.67
N THR A 197 0.30 -3.56 10.72
CA THR A 197 -0.67 -2.45 10.83
C THR A 197 -1.35 -2.25 9.48
N VAL A 198 -2.65 -1.96 9.46
CA VAL A 198 -3.41 -1.71 8.23
C VAL A 198 -4.08 -0.34 8.32
N ILE A 199 -3.95 0.47 7.26
CA ILE A 199 -4.55 1.81 7.14
C ILE A 199 -5.40 1.85 5.87
#